data_fb4f3c4f511233b9fd92bff280d4ceba
#
_entry.id   fb4f3c4f511233b9fd92bff280d4ceba
#
_cell.length_a   1.000
_cell.length_b   1.000
_cell.length_c   1.000
_cell.angle_alpha   90.00
_cell.angle_beta   90.00
_cell.angle_gamma   90.00
#
_symmetry.space_group_name_H-M   'P 1'
#
loop_
_entity.id
_entity.type
_entity.pdbx_description
1 polymer ?
#
loop_
_entity_poly.entity_id
_entity_poly.type
_entity_poly.pdbx_seq_one_letter_code
_entity_poly.pdbx_strand_id
1 'polypeptide(L)'
;VAGVAAGCRQARCALIGGETAEMPGIYAPGDYDLAGFAVGAVERNGLLPRSDTVAGDAVLGIVSSGVHSNGFSLVRRIVEQQGLGWNAPAPFDASTPLGQALLAPTLIYVEACLAAIRATGAVKALAHITGGGLTENIPRVLPQGLGVRIDLERLPVLPVFQWLAQSGGIAEAEMLRTFNCGIGMVAIVASARAAAAAAAFAQAGHSVIPLGAVVEASGERVAYRGRLSFGT
;
A
#
# COMPACT_ATOMS: atom_id res chain seq x y z
N VAL A 1 -15.11 12.82 11.61
CA VAL A 1 -14.65 14.17 11.19
C VAL A 1 -13.19 14.42 11.61
N ALA A 2 -12.81 14.23 12.89
CA ALA A 2 -11.45 14.52 13.37
C ALA A 2 -10.35 13.75 12.61
N GLY A 3 -10.56 12.45 12.34
CA GLY A 3 -9.64 11.62 11.56
C GLY A 3 -9.47 12.13 10.12
N VAL A 4 -10.57 12.50 9.45
CA VAL A 4 -10.52 13.09 8.10
C VAL A 4 -9.72 14.39 8.10
N ALA A 5 -9.97 15.29 9.08
CA ALA A 5 -9.22 16.53 9.24
C ALA A 5 -7.72 16.29 9.50
N ALA A 6 -7.38 15.27 10.30
CA ALA A 6 -5.99 14.88 10.54
C ALA A 6 -5.33 14.38 9.25
N GLY A 7 -6.00 13.54 8.49
CA GLY A 7 -5.51 13.05 7.19
C GLY A 7 -5.31 14.17 6.17
N CYS A 8 -6.26 15.10 6.07
CA CYS A 8 -6.13 16.27 5.21
C CYS A 8 -4.91 17.13 5.58
N ARG A 9 -4.66 17.37 6.88
CA ARG A 9 -3.46 18.09 7.33
C ARG A 9 -2.17 17.37 6.95
N GLN A 10 -2.11 16.04 7.13
CA GLN A 10 -0.94 15.25 6.77
C GLN A 10 -0.70 15.23 5.26
N ALA A 11 -1.77 15.19 4.47
CA ALA A 11 -1.71 15.25 3.01
C ALA A 11 -1.49 16.68 2.47
N ARG A 12 -1.48 17.72 3.34
CA ARG A 12 -1.53 19.14 2.96
C ARG A 12 -2.64 19.45 1.97
N CYS A 13 -3.78 18.81 2.16
CA CYS A 13 -4.98 18.99 1.37
C CYS A 13 -5.99 19.81 2.17
N ALA A 14 -6.61 20.80 1.55
CA ALA A 14 -7.66 21.57 2.22
C ALA A 14 -8.92 20.72 2.38
N LEU A 15 -9.48 20.68 3.59
CA LEU A 15 -10.81 20.13 3.82
C LEU A 15 -11.83 21.24 3.56
N ILE A 16 -12.38 21.26 2.34
CA ILE A 16 -13.22 22.38 1.89
C ILE A 16 -14.71 22.20 2.17
N GLY A 17 -15.13 20.99 2.56
CA GLY A 17 -16.52 20.70 2.86
C GLY A 17 -16.74 19.27 3.27
N GLY A 18 -17.95 18.97 3.63
CA GLY A 18 -18.43 17.66 3.99
C GLY A 18 -19.85 17.75 4.56
N GLU A 19 -20.49 16.62 4.65
CA GLU A 19 -21.85 16.48 5.14
C GLU A 19 -21.99 15.15 5.88
N THR A 20 -22.94 15.10 6.80
CA THR A 20 -23.41 13.85 7.40
C THR A 20 -24.88 13.67 7.04
N ALA A 21 -25.25 12.48 6.58
CA ALA A 21 -26.60 12.14 6.24
C ALA A 21 -27.04 10.89 7.00
N GLU A 22 -28.25 10.92 7.54
CA GLU A 22 -28.92 9.71 8.05
C GLU A 22 -29.51 8.94 6.88
N MET A 23 -29.35 7.62 6.90
CA MET A 23 -29.82 6.75 5.81
C MET A 23 -30.74 5.64 6.39
N PRO A 24 -31.96 5.99 6.79
CA PRO A 24 -32.89 5.06 7.39
C PRO A 24 -33.21 3.89 6.45
N GLY A 25 -33.14 2.66 6.94
CA GLY A 25 -33.42 1.44 6.18
C GLY A 25 -32.30 0.96 5.28
N ILE A 26 -31.14 1.65 5.22
CA ILE A 26 -29.96 1.22 4.47
C ILE A 26 -28.93 0.59 5.41
N TYR A 27 -28.65 1.24 6.54
CA TYR A 27 -27.69 0.76 7.53
C TYR A 27 -28.38 0.20 8.77
N ALA A 28 -27.78 -0.82 9.39
CA ALA A 28 -28.22 -1.29 10.70
C ALA A 28 -27.84 -0.26 11.80
N PRO A 29 -28.55 -0.27 12.95
CA PRO A 29 -28.19 0.61 14.06
C PRO A 29 -26.72 0.43 14.48
N GLY A 30 -25.96 1.53 14.49
CA GLY A 30 -24.54 1.57 14.81
C GLY A 30 -23.60 1.45 13.61
N ASP A 31 -24.09 1.09 12.44
CA ASP A 31 -23.30 1.09 11.21
C ASP A 31 -23.18 2.50 10.64
N TYR A 32 -22.02 2.79 10.08
CA TYR A 32 -21.77 4.03 9.35
C TYR A 32 -20.78 3.78 8.22
N ASP A 33 -20.75 4.67 7.27
CA ASP A 33 -19.83 4.63 6.14
C ASP A 33 -19.12 5.97 5.97
N LEU A 34 -17.96 5.96 5.35
CA LEU A 34 -17.19 7.16 5.05
C LEU A 34 -16.93 7.24 3.56
N ALA A 35 -17.26 8.35 2.96
CA ALA A 35 -16.94 8.65 1.58
C ALA A 35 -16.11 9.93 1.49
N GLY A 36 -15.19 9.97 0.53
CA GLY A 36 -14.38 11.16 0.26
C GLY A 36 -14.32 11.43 -1.24
N PHE A 37 -14.32 12.71 -1.59
CA PHE A 37 -14.11 13.19 -2.94
C PHE A 37 -12.93 14.18 -2.94
N ALA A 38 -11.92 13.93 -3.75
CA ALA A 38 -10.75 14.79 -3.84
C ALA A 38 -10.62 15.39 -5.24
N VAL A 39 -10.28 16.68 -5.28
CA VAL A 39 -9.97 17.40 -6.51
C VAL A 39 -8.53 17.86 -6.45
N GLY A 40 -7.78 17.62 -7.52
CA GLY A 40 -6.42 18.08 -7.67
C GLY A 40 -6.20 18.66 -9.08
N ALA A 41 -5.10 19.38 -9.23
CA ALA A 41 -4.66 19.89 -10.52
C ALA A 41 -3.20 19.51 -10.76
N VAL A 42 -2.88 19.19 -12.01
CA VAL A 42 -1.52 18.86 -12.42
C VAL A 42 -1.29 19.41 -13.83
N GLU A 43 -0.08 19.90 -14.09
CA GLU A 43 0.29 20.30 -15.45
C GLU A 43 0.27 19.07 -16.38
N ARG A 44 -0.12 19.26 -17.62
CA ARG A 44 -0.29 18.16 -18.60
C ARG A 44 0.98 17.31 -18.74
N ASN A 45 2.15 17.93 -18.69
CA ASN A 45 3.45 17.26 -18.77
C ASN A 45 3.89 16.58 -17.45
N GLY A 46 3.16 16.83 -16.36
CA GLY A 46 3.37 16.22 -15.04
C GLY A 46 2.47 15.03 -14.75
N LEU A 47 1.60 14.63 -15.69
CA LEU A 47 0.68 13.52 -15.51
C LEU A 47 1.42 12.18 -15.29
N LEU A 48 0.91 11.40 -14.35
CA LEU A 48 1.32 10.00 -14.12
C LEU A 48 0.15 9.05 -14.43
N PRO A 49 0.42 7.84 -14.94
CA PRO A 49 1.74 7.32 -15.32
C PRO A 49 2.28 7.97 -16.59
N ARG A 50 3.61 8.05 -16.67
CA ARG A 50 4.31 8.58 -17.84
C ARG A 50 4.40 7.53 -18.94
N SER A 51 4.35 7.98 -20.19
CA SER A 51 4.45 7.12 -21.37
C SER A 51 5.87 6.62 -21.66
N ASP A 52 6.90 7.22 -21.02
CA ASP A 52 8.31 6.87 -21.20
C ASP A 52 8.80 5.79 -20.20
N THR A 53 7.88 5.07 -19.54
CA THR A 53 8.23 3.89 -18.76
C THR A 53 8.75 2.79 -19.68
N VAL A 54 9.91 2.21 -19.35
CA VAL A 54 10.60 1.20 -20.18
C VAL A 54 11.11 0.04 -19.34
N ALA A 55 11.41 -1.08 -19.97
CA ALA A 55 12.13 -2.18 -19.33
C ALA A 55 13.49 -1.69 -18.80
N GLY A 56 13.84 -2.11 -17.59
CA GLY A 56 15.02 -1.66 -16.86
C GLY A 56 14.74 -0.52 -15.87
N ASP A 57 13.59 0.14 -15.92
CA ASP A 57 13.20 1.09 -14.86
C ASP A 57 13.11 0.37 -13.50
N ALA A 58 13.49 1.06 -12.44
CA ALA A 58 13.52 0.48 -11.10
C ALA A 58 12.12 0.50 -10.46
N VAL A 59 11.83 -0.55 -9.69
CA VAL A 59 10.63 -0.69 -8.87
C VAL A 59 11.02 -0.47 -7.41
N LEU A 60 10.57 0.63 -6.82
CA LEU A 60 10.77 0.96 -5.41
C LEU A 60 9.49 0.69 -4.62
N GLY A 61 9.59 -0.04 -3.52
CA GLY A 61 8.52 -0.23 -2.56
C GLY A 61 8.67 0.72 -1.39
N ILE A 62 7.61 1.43 -1.04
CA ILE A 62 7.52 2.27 0.16
C ILE A 62 6.74 1.48 1.21
N VAL A 63 7.35 1.31 2.37
CA VAL A 63 6.87 0.42 3.43
C VAL A 63 5.51 0.88 3.98
N SER A 64 4.65 -0.08 4.33
CA SER A 64 3.35 0.15 4.98
C SER A 64 3.47 0.15 6.50
N SER A 65 2.42 0.61 7.19
CA SER A 65 2.28 0.55 8.66
C SER A 65 1.59 -0.71 9.17
N GLY A 66 1.12 -1.58 8.29
CA GLY A 66 0.31 -2.75 8.63
C GLY A 66 -0.66 -3.10 7.53
N VAL A 67 -1.81 -3.63 7.89
CA VAL A 67 -2.85 -4.10 6.97
C VAL A 67 -3.42 -2.96 6.11
N HIS A 68 -3.31 -1.72 6.60
CA HIS A 68 -3.99 -0.57 6.05
C HIS A 68 -5.52 -0.77 6.09
N SER A 69 -6.23 -0.54 4.99
CA SER A 69 -7.70 -0.64 4.96
C SER A 69 -8.20 -1.79 4.08
N ASN A 70 -7.38 -2.83 3.85
CA ASN A 70 -7.71 -3.92 2.94
C ASN A 70 -7.63 -5.29 3.62
N GLY A 71 -8.46 -6.23 3.16
CA GLY A 71 -8.44 -7.62 3.62
C GLY A 71 -9.10 -7.87 4.98
N PHE A 72 -9.82 -6.90 5.55
CA PHE A 72 -10.40 -7.02 6.89
C PHE A 72 -11.46 -8.11 7.04
N SER A 73 -12.14 -8.52 5.98
CA SER A 73 -13.05 -9.67 6.03
C SER A 73 -12.30 -10.95 6.39
N LEU A 74 -11.12 -11.14 5.79
CA LEU A 74 -10.25 -12.27 6.09
C LEU A 74 -9.63 -12.13 7.48
N VAL A 75 -9.17 -10.93 7.86
CA VAL A 75 -8.63 -10.65 9.20
C VAL A 75 -9.64 -11.00 10.28
N ARG A 76 -10.89 -10.53 10.17
CA ARG A 76 -11.96 -10.82 11.13
C ARG A 76 -12.22 -12.31 11.26
N ARG A 77 -12.27 -13.03 10.14
CA ARG A 77 -12.44 -14.47 10.12
C ARG A 77 -11.31 -15.21 10.85
N ILE A 78 -10.06 -14.79 10.65
CA ILE A 78 -8.90 -15.38 11.35
C ILE A 78 -8.98 -15.11 12.84
N VAL A 79 -9.27 -13.88 13.26
CA VAL A 79 -9.45 -13.52 14.68
C VAL A 79 -10.53 -14.39 15.34
N GLU A 80 -11.66 -14.58 14.68
CA GLU A 80 -12.75 -15.44 15.14
C GLU A 80 -12.32 -16.91 15.25
N GLN A 81 -11.66 -17.45 14.21
CA GLN A 81 -11.17 -18.83 14.19
C GLN A 81 -10.12 -19.10 15.28
N GLN A 82 -9.32 -18.09 15.63
CA GLN A 82 -8.34 -18.18 16.71
C GLN A 82 -8.95 -17.94 18.10
N GLY A 83 -10.25 -17.64 18.19
CA GLY A 83 -10.94 -17.35 19.45
C GLY A 83 -10.40 -16.11 20.17
N LEU A 84 -9.84 -15.14 19.45
CA LEU A 84 -9.21 -13.96 20.04
C LEU A 84 -10.22 -12.84 20.25
N GLY A 85 -10.15 -12.19 21.41
CA GLY A 85 -10.88 -10.97 21.69
C GLY A 85 -10.14 -9.73 21.17
N TRP A 86 -10.87 -8.71 20.72
CA TRP A 86 -10.28 -7.47 20.19
C TRP A 86 -9.44 -6.69 21.23
N ASN A 87 -9.73 -6.88 22.53
CA ASN A 87 -9.00 -6.25 23.63
C ASN A 87 -7.84 -7.12 24.17
N ALA A 88 -7.68 -8.34 23.64
CA ALA A 88 -6.55 -9.20 23.99
C ALA A 88 -5.25 -8.61 23.39
N PRO A 89 -4.08 -8.90 23.99
CA PRO A 89 -2.80 -8.56 23.38
C PRO A 89 -2.69 -9.11 21.95
N ALA A 90 -2.17 -8.31 21.02
CA ALA A 90 -1.98 -8.80 19.66
C ALA A 90 -0.90 -9.87 19.60
N PRO A 91 -1.12 -11.02 18.95
CA PRO A 91 -0.12 -12.09 18.85
C PRO A 91 1.20 -11.67 18.21
N PHE A 92 1.18 -10.60 17.41
CA PHE A 92 2.33 -10.03 16.71
C PHE A 92 2.89 -8.77 17.39
N ASP A 93 2.22 -8.25 18.43
CA ASP A 93 2.65 -7.13 19.27
C ASP A 93 1.95 -7.21 20.64
N ALA A 94 2.56 -7.91 21.57
CA ALA A 94 1.99 -8.17 22.89
C ALA A 94 1.77 -6.89 23.75
N SER A 95 2.36 -5.76 23.34
CA SER A 95 2.21 -4.48 24.04
C SER A 95 0.93 -3.73 23.64
N THR A 96 0.28 -4.12 22.56
CA THR A 96 -0.85 -3.41 21.96
C THR A 96 -2.08 -4.32 21.89
N PRO A 97 -3.29 -3.85 22.25
CA PRO A 97 -4.53 -4.59 22.03
C PRO A 97 -4.71 -4.92 20.53
N LEU A 98 -5.20 -6.14 20.23
CA LEU A 98 -5.34 -6.66 18.88
C LEU A 98 -6.13 -5.71 17.96
N GLY A 99 -7.27 -5.23 18.44
CA GLY A 99 -8.09 -4.27 17.67
C GLY A 99 -7.34 -2.98 17.35
N GLN A 100 -6.59 -2.45 18.30
CA GLN A 100 -5.79 -1.24 18.10
C GLN A 100 -4.62 -1.49 17.13
N ALA A 101 -3.92 -2.59 17.27
CA ALA A 101 -2.80 -2.96 16.39
C ALA A 101 -3.26 -3.13 14.93
N LEU A 102 -4.42 -3.77 14.72
CA LEU A 102 -5.02 -3.95 13.40
C LEU A 102 -5.58 -2.66 12.79
N LEU A 103 -5.94 -1.69 13.61
CA LEU A 103 -6.43 -0.37 13.18
C LEU A 103 -5.31 0.65 13.01
N ALA A 104 -4.04 0.24 12.93
CA ALA A 104 -2.94 1.13 12.57
C ALA A 104 -3.30 1.90 11.29
N PRO A 105 -3.29 3.25 11.31
CA PRO A 105 -3.75 4.04 10.17
C PRO A 105 -2.92 3.78 8.91
N THR A 106 -3.58 3.79 7.77
CA THR A 106 -2.91 3.81 6.45
C THR A 106 -1.95 4.99 6.39
N LEU A 107 -0.69 4.74 6.02
CA LEU A 107 0.28 5.81 5.82
C LEU A 107 -0.14 6.73 4.68
N ILE A 108 0.00 8.04 4.90
CA ILE A 108 -0.29 9.06 3.90
C ILE A 108 0.99 9.38 3.15
N TYR A 109 1.09 8.91 1.91
CA TYR A 109 2.29 9.01 1.08
C TYR A 109 2.38 10.29 0.26
N VAL A 110 1.39 11.17 0.33
CA VAL A 110 1.22 12.33 -0.57
C VAL A 110 2.45 13.21 -0.60
N GLU A 111 2.88 13.70 0.56
CA GLU A 111 4.05 14.59 0.64
C GLU A 111 5.34 13.93 0.15
N ALA A 112 5.55 12.67 0.51
CA ALA A 112 6.72 11.91 0.08
C ALA A 112 6.75 11.70 -1.43
N CYS A 113 5.61 11.34 -2.03
CA CYS A 113 5.48 11.18 -3.47
C CYS A 113 5.73 12.50 -4.20
N LEU A 114 5.12 13.60 -3.74
CA LEU A 114 5.31 14.91 -4.34
C LEU A 114 6.75 15.41 -4.18
N ALA A 115 7.39 15.17 -3.03
CA ALA A 115 8.79 15.51 -2.80
C ALA A 115 9.72 14.73 -3.76
N ALA A 116 9.52 13.43 -3.90
CA ALA A 116 10.31 12.60 -4.81
C ALA A 116 10.14 13.02 -6.27
N ILE A 117 8.91 13.31 -6.71
CA ILE A 117 8.62 13.82 -8.06
C ILE A 117 9.38 15.12 -8.30
N ARG A 118 9.26 16.11 -7.41
CA ARG A 118 9.85 17.45 -7.58
C ARG A 118 11.37 17.42 -7.51
N ALA A 119 11.93 16.69 -6.55
CA ALA A 119 13.38 16.66 -6.32
C ALA A 119 14.13 15.92 -7.42
N THR A 120 13.51 14.93 -8.04
CA THR A 120 14.23 14.02 -8.94
C THR A 120 13.77 14.05 -10.38
N GLY A 121 12.51 14.37 -10.65
CA GLY A 121 11.91 14.20 -11.97
C GLY A 121 11.93 12.75 -12.48
N ALA A 122 12.30 11.79 -11.62
CA ALA A 122 12.54 10.40 -11.98
C ALA A 122 11.33 9.50 -11.87
N VAL A 123 10.32 9.91 -11.09
CA VAL A 123 9.10 9.11 -10.86
C VAL A 123 8.28 9.07 -12.13
N LYS A 124 8.01 7.87 -12.63
CA LYS A 124 7.26 7.62 -13.86
C LYS A 124 5.85 7.11 -13.60
N ALA A 125 5.67 6.35 -12.51
CA ALA A 125 4.36 5.86 -12.08
C ALA A 125 4.32 5.63 -10.57
N LEU A 126 3.13 5.68 -10.00
CA LEU A 126 2.84 5.38 -8.59
C LEU A 126 1.67 4.42 -8.52
N ALA A 127 1.80 3.33 -7.78
CA ALA A 127 0.73 2.38 -7.50
C ALA A 127 0.50 2.29 -5.99
N HIS A 128 -0.65 2.73 -5.51
CA HIS A 128 -1.10 2.51 -4.14
C HIS A 128 -1.55 1.05 -3.99
N ILE A 129 -0.94 0.33 -3.06
CA ILE A 129 -1.21 -1.09 -2.87
C ILE A 129 -2.40 -1.27 -1.93
N THR A 130 -3.52 -1.60 -2.52
CA THR A 130 -4.82 -1.82 -1.88
C THR A 130 -5.32 -3.24 -2.14
N GLY A 131 -6.63 -3.49 -2.14
CA GLY A 131 -7.20 -4.78 -2.53
C GLY A 131 -6.70 -5.22 -3.91
N GLY A 132 -6.33 -6.47 -4.04
CA GLY A 132 -5.58 -7.01 -5.19
C GLY A 132 -4.07 -7.06 -4.99
N GLY A 133 -3.55 -6.47 -3.90
CA GLY A 133 -2.13 -6.50 -3.51
C GLY A 133 -1.19 -5.98 -4.61
N LEU A 134 0.05 -6.43 -4.57
CA LEU A 134 1.05 -6.08 -5.60
C LEU A 134 0.63 -6.60 -6.98
N THR A 135 0.02 -7.78 -7.02
CA THR A 135 -0.34 -8.49 -8.25
C THR A 135 -1.29 -7.70 -9.15
N GLU A 136 -2.31 -7.07 -8.58
CA GLU A 136 -3.34 -6.39 -9.36
C GLU A 136 -3.14 -4.86 -9.46
N ASN A 137 -2.47 -4.24 -8.47
CA ASN A 137 -2.33 -2.78 -8.48
C ASN A 137 -1.19 -2.28 -9.36
N ILE A 138 -0.05 -2.97 -9.41
CA ILE A 138 1.09 -2.52 -10.22
C ILE A 138 0.77 -2.49 -11.72
N PRO A 139 0.11 -3.51 -12.32
CA PRO A 139 -0.22 -3.49 -13.74
C PRO A 139 -1.07 -2.31 -14.19
N ARG A 140 -1.87 -1.72 -13.30
CA ARG A 140 -2.76 -0.60 -13.63
C ARG A 140 -2.01 0.67 -14.05
N VAL A 141 -0.76 0.80 -13.62
CA VAL A 141 0.07 1.99 -13.88
C VAL A 141 1.20 1.75 -14.87
N LEU A 142 1.25 0.56 -15.48
CA LEU A 142 2.26 0.21 -16.47
C LEU A 142 1.67 0.28 -17.89
N PRO A 143 2.46 0.71 -18.89
CA PRO A 143 2.09 0.59 -20.30
C PRO A 143 1.79 -0.86 -20.71
N GLN A 144 1.03 -1.03 -21.78
CA GLN A 144 0.85 -2.36 -22.39
C GLN A 144 2.20 -2.94 -22.81
N GLY A 145 2.34 -4.27 -22.71
CA GLY A 145 3.58 -4.96 -23.03
C GLY A 145 4.66 -4.91 -21.95
N LEU A 146 4.45 -4.14 -20.87
CA LEU A 146 5.36 -4.10 -19.73
C LEU A 146 4.76 -4.78 -18.51
N GLY A 147 5.64 -5.38 -17.72
CA GLY A 147 5.39 -5.96 -16.42
C GLY A 147 6.50 -5.61 -15.44
N VAL A 148 6.47 -6.19 -14.27
CA VAL A 148 7.52 -6.07 -13.25
C VAL A 148 8.00 -7.44 -12.80
N ARG A 149 9.26 -7.52 -12.44
CA ARG A 149 9.84 -8.66 -11.70
C ARG A 149 10.20 -8.18 -10.32
N ILE A 150 9.57 -8.78 -9.31
CA ILE A 150 9.70 -8.44 -7.89
C ILE A 150 10.43 -9.56 -7.16
N ASP A 151 11.39 -9.19 -6.35
CA ASP A 151 12.11 -10.07 -5.45
C ASP A 151 11.40 -10.10 -4.10
N LEU A 152 10.70 -11.21 -3.81
CA LEU A 152 9.93 -11.39 -2.57
C LEU A 152 10.79 -11.43 -1.31
N GLU A 153 12.05 -11.84 -1.42
CA GLU A 153 12.98 -11.89 -0.29
C GLU A 153 13.32 -10.50 0.26
N ARG A 154 13.04 -9.46 -0.53
CA ARG A 154 13.24 -8.06 -0.14
C ARG A 154 12.05 -7.43 0.55
N LEU A 155 10.89 -8.05 0.50
CA LEU A 155 9.71 -7.48 1.15
C LEU A 155 9.88 -7.50 2.68
N PRO A 156 9.61 -6.38 3.36
CA PRO A 156 9.68 -6.31 4.81
C PRO A 156 8.39 -6.87 5.41
N VAL A 157 8.20 -8.19 5.32
CA VAL A 157 6.98 -8.84 5.81
C VAL A 157 6.80 -8.51 7.29
N LEU A 158 5.91 -7.56 7.58
CA LEU A 158 5.65 -7.11 8.95
C LEU A 158 5.06 -8.24 9.80
N PRO A 159 5.28 -8.25 11.13
CA PRO A 159 4.81 -9.31 12.02
C PRO A 159 3.32 -9.62 11.90
N VAL A 160 2.48 -8.63 11.62
CA VAL A 160 1.05 -8.84 11.39
C VAL A 160 0.77 -9.75 10.20
N PHE A 161 1.53 -9.64 9.10
CA PHE A 161 1.35 -10.50 7.93
C PHE A 161 1.88 -11.91 8.16
N GLN A 162 2.96 -12.05 8.94
CA GLN A 162 3.47 -13.36 9.37
C GLN A 162 2.39 -14.09 10.18
N TRP A 163 1.81 -13.41 11.17
CA TRP A 163 0.74 -13.93 11.97
C TRP A 163 -0.50 -14.30 11.14
N LEU A 164 -0.94 -13.44 10.25
CA LEU A 164 -2.10 -13.70 9.38
C LEU A 164 -1.87 -14.93 8.48
N ALA A 165 -0.68 -15.04 7.87
CA ALA A 165 -0.35 -16.17 7.02
C ALA A 165 -0.35 -17.49 7.80
N GLN A 166 0.30 -17.52 8.96
CA GLN A 166 0.42 -18.72 9.80
C GLN A 166 -0.92 -19.11 10.43
N SER A 167 -1.61 -18.16 11.09
CA SER A 167 -2.86 -18.42 11.81
C SER A 167 -4.03 -18.70 10.87
N GLY A 168 -4.02 -18.10 9.67
CA GLY A 168 -5.05 -18.33 8.64
C GLY A 168 -4.74 -19.49 7.70
N GLY A 169 -3.54 -20.08 7.76
CA GLY A 169 -3.09 -21.06 6.78
C GLY A 169 -3.14 -20.53 5.34
N ILE A 170 -2.81 -19.24 5.14
CA ILE A 170 -2.99 -18.57 3.86
C ILE A 170 -1.79 -18.83 2.96
N ALA A 171 -2.05 -19.32 1.75
CA ALA A 171 -1.01 -19.52 0.75
C ALA A 171 -0.36 -18.19 0.34
N GLU A 172 0.93 -18.20 0.02
CA GLU A 172 1.71 -17.03 -0.38
C GLU A 172 1.05 -16.22 -1.51
N ALA A 173 0.53 -16.89 -2.54
CA ALA A 173 -0.14 -16.23 -3.65
C ALA A 173 -1.40 -15.46 -3.19
N GLU A 174 -2.15 -16.00 -2.23
CA GLU A 174 -3.31 -15.32 -1.68
C GLU A 174 -2.91 -14.15 -0.76
N MET A 175 -1.83 -14.29 0.00
CA MET A 175 -1.25 -13.16 0.76
C MET A 175 -0.89 -12.01 -0.16
N LEU A 176 -0.22 -12.26 -1.28
CA LEU A 176 0.20 -11.26 -2.28
C LEU A 176 -0.97 -10.62 -3.03
N ARG A 177 -2.12 -11.28 -3.08
CA ARG A 177 -3.34 -10.80 -3.72
C ARG A 177 -4.24 -10.03 -2.76
N THR A 178 -4.31 -10.46 -1.49
CA THR A 178 -5.24 -9.88 -0.52
C THR A 178 -4.61 -8.70 0.23
N PHE A 179 -3.31 -8.79 0.55
CA PHE A 179 -2.62 -7.85 1.42
C PHE A 179 -1.49 -7.11 0.70
N ASN A 180 -1.06 -6.02 1.30
CA ASN A 180 0.10 -5.24 0.85
C ASN A 180 1.44 -5.90 1.24
N CYS A 181 1.45 -6.91 2.11
CA CYS A 181 2.62 -7.66 2.59
C CYS A 181 3.81 -6.78 3.03
N GLY A 182 3.53 -5.57 3.56
CA GLY A 182 4.53 -4.64 4.04
C GLY A 182 4.88 -3.50 3.06
N ILE A 183 4.29 -3.48 1.87
CA ILE A 183 4.50 -2.43 0.86
C ILE A 183 3.19 -1.70 0.59
N GLY A 184 3.06 -0.46 1.04
CA GLY A 184 1.83 0.32 0.85
C GLY A 184 1.80 1.15 -0.42
N MET A 185 2.96 1.51 -0.97
CA MET A 185 3.08 2.26 -2.23
C MET A 185 4.24 1.70 -3.06
N VAL A 186 4.05 1.62 -4.37
CA VAL A 186 5.12 1.30 -5.32
C VAL A 186 5.36 2.50 -6.22
N ALA A 187 6.64 2.87 -6.41
CA ALA A 187 7.06 3.87 -7.37
C ALA A 187 7.90 3.20 -8.48
N ILE A 188 7.52 3.45 -9.72
CA ILE A 188 8.34 3.14 -10.90
C ILE A 188 9.19 4.36 -11.20
N VAL A 189 10.49 4.19 -11.25
CA VAL A 189 11.43 5.31 -11.41
C VAL A 189 12.51 5.01 -12.44
N ALA A 190 12.99 6.03 -13.12
CA ALA A 190 14.13 5.90 -14.03
C ALA A 190 15.33 5.28 -13.30
N SER A 191 15.88 4.18 -13.82
CA SER A 191 16.93 3.38 -13.16
C SER A 191 18.14 4.21 -12.73
N ALA A 192 18.61 5.10 -13.60
CA ALA A 192 19.76 5.99 -13.33
C ALA A 192 19.52 6.96 -12.14
N ARG A 193 18.29 7.17 -11.72
CA ARG A 193 17.90 8.08 -10.64
C ARG A 193 17.24 7.36 -9.46
N ALA A 194 17.25 6.02 -9.45
CA ALA A 194 16.58 5.22 -8.42
C ALA A 194 17.09 5.53 -7.00
N ALA A 195 18.40 5.66 -6.82
CA ALA A 195 18.99 6.00 -5.53
C ALA A 195 18.55 7.41 -5.04
N ALA A 196 18.50 8.38 -5.94
CA ALA A 196 18.05 9.73 -5.61
C ALA A 196 16.56 9.76 -5.26
N ALA A 197 15.73 9.00 -5.98
CA ALA A 197 14.31 8.87 -5.67
C ALA A 197 14.09 8.19 -4.30
N ALA A 198 14.80 7.09 -4.02
CA ALA A 198 14.75 6.42 -2.73
C ALA A 198 15.16 7.36 -1.59
N ALA A 199 16.24 8.14 -1.77
CA ALA A 199 16.69 9.13 -0.79
C ALA A 199 15.62 10.22 -0.53
N ALA A 200 14.92 10.68 -1.57
CA ALA A 200 13.85 11.68 -1.41
C ALA A 200 12.67 11.14 -0.59
N PHE A 201 12.25 9.90 -0.81
CA PHE A 201 11.24 9.24 0.04
C PHE A 201 11.72 9.07 1.48
N ALA A 202 12.99 8.66 1.67
CA ALA A 202 13.57 8.49 3.00
C ALA A 202 13.65 9.80 3.78
N GLN A 203 14.04 10.90 3.13
CA GLN A 203 14.05 12.25 3.71
C GLN A 203 12.66 12.72 4.11
N ALA A 204 11.62 12.25 3.41
CA ALA A 204 10.22 12.49 3.77
C ALA A 204 9.68 11.54 4.86
N GLY A 205 10.56 10.74 5.51
CA GLY A 205 10.22 9.89 6.64
C GLY A 205 9.72 8.49 6.29
N HIS A 206 9.86 8.04 5.06
CA HIS A 206 9.40 6.71 4.64
C HIS A 206 10.55 5.75 4.34
N SER A 207 10.46 4.53 4.86
CA SER A 207 11.38 3.45 4.48
C SER A 207 11.11 2.99 3.05
N VAL A 208 12.18 2.83 2.27
CA VAL A 208 12.11 2.47 0.85
C VAL A 208 12.97 1.25 0.57
N ILE A 209 12.45 0.34 -0.22
CA ILE A 209 13.12 -0.90 -0.59
C ILE A 209 13.14 -1.04 -2.10
N PRO A 210 14.29 -1.29 -2.73
CA PRO A 210 14.35 -1.65 -4.14
C PRO A 210 13.79 -3.07 -4.30
N LEU A 211 12.60 -3.18 -4.87
CA LEU A 211 11.88 -4.45 -5.03
C LEU A 211 12.28 -5.21 -6.29
N GLY A 212 12.68 -4.52 -7.34
CA GLY A 212 12.94 -5.16 -8.63
C GLY A 212 13.02 -4.18 -9.78
N ALA A 213 12.59 -4.61 -10.95
CA ALA A 213 12.65 -3.82 -12.17
C ALA A 213 11.44 -4.06 -13.07
N VAL A 214 11.15 -3.07 -13.92
CA VAL A 214 10.24 -3.21 -15.05
C VAL A 214 10.87 -4.13 -16.08
N VAL A 215 10.07 -5.01 -16.66
CA VAL A 215 10.48 -5.98 -17.68
C VAL A 215 9.47 -5.99 -18.82
N GLU A 216 9.85 -6.54 -19.97
CA GLU A 216 8.88 -6.88 -20.99
C GLU A 216 7.97 -8.00 -20.48
N ALA A 217 6.66 -7.86 -20.68
CA ALA A 217 5.68 -8.85 -20.25
C ALA A 217 5.50 -9.91 -21.32
N SER A 218 5.73 -11.16 -20.95
CA SER A 218 5.51 -12.34 -21.79
C SER A 218 4.38 -13.23 -21.26
N GLY A 219 3.31 -12.61 -20.72
CA GLY A 219 2.20 -13.27 -20.06
C GLY A 219 1.77 -12.52 -18.81
N GLU A 220 2.08 -13.03 -17.63
CA GLU A 220 1.79 -12.36 -16.37
C GLU A 220 2.57 -11.04 -16.26
N ARG A 221 1.87 -9.98 -15.84
CA ARG A 221 2.46 -8.64 -15.74
C ARG A 221 3.20 -8.39 -14.42
N VAL A 222 3.04 -9.27 -13.44
CA VAL A 222 3.83 -9.27 -12.20
C VAL A 222 4.43 -10.65 -12.02
N ALA A 223 5.74 -10.75 -12.19
CA ALA A 223 6.51 -11.97 -11.96
C ALA A 223 7.23 -11.87 -10.62
N TYR A 224 7.12 -12.89 -9.80
CA TYR A 224 7.77 -12.99 -8.50
C TYR A 224 9.00 -13.89 -8.56
N ARG A 225 10.05 -13.50 -7.81
CA ARG A 225 11.24 -14.31 -7.56
C ARG A 225 11.40 -14.47 -6.05
N GLY A 226 11.92 -15.63 -5.62
CA GLY A 226 12.08 -15.94 -4.19
C GLY A 226 10.75 -16.25 -3.50
N ARG A 227 10.71 -16.12 -2.19
CA ARG A 227 9.54 -16.35 -1.36
C ARG A 227 9.42 -15.29 -0.26
N LEU A 228 8.20 -15.07 0.22
CA LEU A 228 7.96 -14.24 1.39
C LEU A 228 8.51 -14.95 2.65
N SER A 229 9.23 -14.19 3.49
CA SER A 229 9.67 -14.69 4.78
C SER A 229 8.56 -14.48 5.82
N PHE A 230 7.82 -15.54 6.16
CA PHE A 230 6.81 -15.49 7.22
C PHE A 230 7.36 -15.84 8.60
N GLY A 231 8.67 -15.83 8.78
CA GLY A 231 9.31 -16.30 10.02
C GLY A 231 9.22 -17.82 10.18
N THR A 232 10.18 -18.43 10.81
CA THR A 232 10.15 -19.83 11.29
C THR A 232 9.58 -19.89 12.68
#